data_58fc885162e24e62075d66bdc486ee93
#
_entry.id   58fc885162e24e62075d66bdc486ee93
#
_cell.length_a   1.000
_cell.length_b   1.000
_cell.length_c   1.000
_cell.angle_alpha   90.00
_cell.angle_beta   90.00
_cell.angle_gamma   90.00
#
_symmetry.space_group_name_H-M   'P 1'
#
loop_
_entity.id
_entity.type
_entity.pdbx_description
1 polymer ?
#
loop_
_entity_poly.entity_id
_entity_poly.type
_entity_poly.pdbx_seq_one_letter_code
_entity_poly.pdbx_strand_id
1 'polypeptide(L)'
;MRHKLVVGVLCTGLAACAIAPPAPIPPTPSVSLAKPMQAASSGDLAAERQACNTAYPPKIGNYLPHAECVNAAVERWALPYTPYPDLVRLQEELRTNYSAQIDNGSITPQTGETKMAKADELIAGAITERNAGRSEVADNQVARLETILQH
;
A
#
# COMPACT_ATOMS: atom_id res chain seq x y z
N MET A 1 39.16 -34.64 -31.72
CA MET A 1 39.37 -34.78 -33.18
C MET A 1 39.16 -33.44 -33.86
N ARG A 2 40.26 -32.97 -34.52
CA ARG A 2 40.32 -32.00 -35.64
C ARG A 2 39.69 -30.64 -35.49
N HIS A 3 40.49 -29.65 -35.13
CA HIS A 3 41.26 -28.67 -35.95
C HIS A 3 40.57 -28.23 -37.24
N LYS A 4 40.30 -26.93 -37.37
CA LYS A 4 40.67 -26.13 -38.54
C LYS A 4 40.84 -24.65 -38.17
N LEU A 5 42.11 -24.22 -38.20
CA LEU A 5 42.55 -22.85 -38.40
C LEU A 5 42.18 -22.41 -39.83
N VAL A 6 41.74 -21.18 -40.02
CA VAL A 6 41.92 -20.45 -41.26
C VAL A 6 42.40 -19.02 -40.94
N VAL A 7 43.58 -18.77 -41.50
CA VAL A 7 44.34 -17.51 -41.48
C VAL A 7 43.98 -16.69 -42.74
N GLY A 8 44.05 -15.37 -42.61
CA GLY A 8 44.23 -14.44 -43.72
C GLY A 8 43.11 -13.41 -43.79
N VAL A 9 43.33 -12.12 -43.86
CA VAL A 9 44.15 -11.31 -44.75
C VAL A 9 44.19 -9.89 -44.22
N LEU A 10 45.34 -9.28 -44.20
CA LEU A 10 45.61 -7.85 -44.04
C LEU A 10 44.92 -7.04 -45.16
N CYS A 11 44.30 -5.96 -44.81
CA CYS A 11 44.09 -4.78 -45.70
C CYS A 11 44.41 -3.50 -44.93
N THR A 12 45.61 -2.99 -45.23
CA THR A 12 46.05 -1.60 -44.95
C THR A 12 45.33 -0.63 -45.86
N GLY A 13 44.51 0.26 -45.27
CA GLY A 13 43.89 1.39 -45.97
C GLY A 13 43.89 2.62 -45.06
N LEU A 14 44.90 3.47 -45.21
CA LEU A 14 44.93 4.80 -44.64
C LEU A 14 43.89 5.67 -45.38
N ALA A 15 42.73 5.91 -44.72
CA ALA A 15 41.83 6.96 -45.15
C ALA A 15 41.84 8.04 -44.04
N ALA A 16 42.41 9.19 -44.40
CA ALA A 16 42.32 10.41 -43.57
C ALA A 16 40.89 10.88 -43.51
N CYS A 17 40.19 10.63 -42.38
CA CYS A 17 38.91 11.23 -42.09
C CYS A 17 39.13 12.60 -41.45
N ALA A 18 38.75 13.64 -42.17
CA ALA A 18 38.62 15.00 -41.64
C ALA A 18 37.62 15.01 -40.50
N ILE A 19 38.07 15.44 -39.31
CA ILE A 19 37.23 15.60 -38.15
C ILE A 19 36.43 16.90 -38.37
N ALA A 20 35.14 16.77 -38.69
CA ALA A 20 34.21 17.89 -38.65
C ALA A 20 33.92 18.27 -37.17
N PRO A 21 33.82 19.56 -36.80
CA PRO A 21 33.49 19.96 -35.45
C PRO A 21 32.07 19.49 -35.09
N PRO A 22 31.87 19.01 -33.84
CA PRO A 22 30.57 18.56 -33.41
C PRO A 22 29.55 19.69 -33.44
N ALA A 23 28.40 19.41 -34.07
CA ALA A 23 27.27 20.32 -34.05
C ALA A 23 26.81 20.59 -32.60
N PRO A 24 26.32 21.83 -32.31
CA PRO A 24 25.81 22.14 -30.98
C PRO A 24 24.63 21.22 -30.64
N ILE A 25 24.77 20.49 -29.54
CA ILE A 25 23.72 19.62 -29.00
C ILE A 25 22.50 20.47 -28.65
N PRO A 26 21.31 20.23 -29.23
CA PRO A 26 20.12 20.95 -28.79
C PRO A 26 19.88 20.71 -27.27
N PRO A 27 19.40 21.73 -26.53
CA PRO A 27 19.13 21.57 -25.13
C PRO A 27 18.15 20.39 -24.94
N THR A 28 18.60 19.34 -24.25
CA THR A 28 17.76 18.25 -23.79
C THR A 28 16.61 18.86 -23.00
N PRO A 29 15.34 18.55 -23.32
CA PRO A 29 14.25 18.99 -22.47
C PRO A 29 14.53 18.43 -21.06
N SER A 30 14.66 19.34 -20.10
CA SER A 30 14.73 18.98 -18.69
C SER A 30 13.49 18.17 -18.37
N VAL A 31 13.63 16.86 -18.29
CA VAL A 31 12.61 15.99 -17.71
C VAL A 31 12.47 16.48 -16.29
N SER A 32 11.40 17.25 -16.05
CA SER A 32 11.00 17.64 -14.71
C SER A 32 10.88 16.33 -13.94
N LEU A 33 11.88 16.04 -13.10
CA LEU A 33 11.85 14.93 -12.18
C LEU A 33 10.52 15.06 -11.45
N ALA A 34 9.60 14.12 -11.70
CA ALA A 34 8.36 14.02 -10.98
C ALA A 34 8.70 14.21 -9.52
N LYS A 35 8.07 15.24 -8.90
CA LYS A 35 8.19 15.53 -7.47
C LYS A 35 8.18 14.19 -6.74
N PRO A 36 9.19 13.84 -5.93
CA PRO A 36 9.18 12.59 -5.21
C PRO A 36 7.86 12.53 -4.45
N MET A 37 7.09 11.48 -4.71
CA MET A 37 5.81 11.24 -4.06
C MET A 37 6.11 11.25 -2.56
N GLN A 38 5.77 12.35 -1.89
CA GLN A 38 5.98 12.47 -0.46
C GLN A 38 5.18 11.34 0.16
N ALA A 39 5.88 10.38 0.75
CA ALA A 39 5.25 9.41 1.63
C ALA A 39 4.39 10.22 2.60
N ALA A 40 3.08 9.92 2.65
CA ALA A 40 2.18 10.60 3.57
C ALA A 40 2.83 10.57 4.93
N SER A 41 3.00 11.73 5.54
CA SER A 41 3.63 11.76 6.84
C SER A 41 2.72 11.01 7.80
N SER A 42 3.28 10.07 8.56
CA SER A 42 2.52 9.36 9.60
C SER A 42 1.87 10.34 10.59
N GLY A 43 2.38 11.57 10.64
CA GLY A 43 1.83 12.69 11.40
C GLY A 43 0.46 13.14 10.92
N ASP A 44 0.21 13.13 9.61
CA ASP A 44 -1.08 13.60 9.06
C ASP A 44 -2.21 12.61 9.37
N LEU A 45 -1.96 11.30 9.25
CA LEU A 45 -2.91 10.27 9.64
C LEU A 45 -3.18 10.30 11.14
N ALA A 46 -2.14 10.46 11.97
CA ALA A 46 -2.28 10.54 13.42
C ALA A 46 -3.07 11.79 13.85
N ALA A 47 -2.83 12.93 13.24
CA ALA A 47 -3.54 14.17 13.50
C ALA A 47 -5.03 14.05 13.13
N GLU A 48 -5.36 13.47 11.96
CA GLU A 48 -6.75 13.27 11.57
C GLU A 48 -7.46 12.26 12.47
N ARG A 49 -6.81 11.15 12.85
CA ARG A 49 -7.39 10.22 13.83
C ARG A 49 -7.68 10.90 15.17
N GLN A 50 -6.78 11.76 15.64
CA GLN A 50 -7.02 12.54 16.86
C GLN A 50 -8.19 13.51 16.70
N ALA A 51 -8.36 14.13 15.54
CA ALA A 51 -9.52 14.95 15.24
C ALA A 51 -10.83 14.13 15.26
N CYS A 52 -10.82 12.90 14.69
CA CYS A 52 -11.98 11.99 14.77
C CYS A 52 -12.32 11.62 16.22
N ASN A 53 -11.33 11.32 17.06
CA ASN A 53 -11.52 11.03 18.49
C ASN A 53 -12.16 12.20 19.24
N THR A 54 -11.79 13.43 18.85
CA THR A 54 -12.34 14.66 19.45
C THR A 54 -13.77 14.92 18.99
N ALA A 55 -14.03 14.73 17.70
CA ALA A 55 -15.34 14.97 17.11
C ALA A 55 -16.39 13.92 17.54
N TYR A 56 -15.96 12.67 17.70
CA TYR A 56 -16.80 11.52 18.01
C TYR A 56 -16.25 10.75 19.22
N PRO A 57 -16.37 11.31 20.46
CA PRO A 57 -15.90 10.64 21.66
C PRO A 57 -16.67 9.33 21.91
N PRO A 58 -16.10 8.35 22.63
CA PRO A 58 -16.71 7.04 22.87
C PRO A 58 -18.06 7.16 23.58
N LYS A 59 -19.13 6.98 22.82
CA LYS A 59 -20.53 7.06 23.28
C LYS A 59 -21.41 6.34 22.26
N ILE A 60 -22.44 5.63 22.70
CA ILE A 60 -23.45 5.04 21.81
C ILE A 60 -24.02 6.12 20.88
N GLY A 61 -24.07 5.82 19.60
CA GLY A 61 -24.43 6.73 18.51
C GLY A 61 -23.23 7.46 17.88
N ASN A 62 -22.04 7.34 18.45
CA ASN A 62 -20.82 7.95 17.92
C ASN A 62 -19.85 6.93 17.30
N TYR A 63 -20.01 5.64 17.55
CA TYR A 63 -19.06 4.62 17.09
C TYR A 63 -19.01 4.53 15.56
N LEU A 64 -20.16 4.51 14.89
CA LEU A 64 -20.22 4.47 13.43
C LEU A 64 -19.69 5.77 12.81
N PRO A 65 -20.12 6.97 13.18
CA PRO A 65 -19.52 8.22 12.67
C PRO A 65 -18.02 8.32 12.95
N HIS A 66 -17.53 7.81 14.09
CA HIS A 66 -16.10 7.74 14.38
C HIS A 66 -15.37 6.81 13.41
N ALA A 67 -15.91 5.62 13.16
CA ALA A 67 -15.33 4.66 12.22
C ALA A 67 -15.24 5.23 10.80
N GLU A 68 -16.30 5.87 10.32
CA GLU A 68 -16.33 6.54 9.01
C GLU A 68 -15.30 7.66 8.91
N CYS A 69 -15.15 8.47 9.97
CA CYS A 69 -14.14 9.52 10.03
C CYS A 69 -12.72 8.92 9.95
N VAL A 70 -12.43 7.88 10.72
CA VAL A 70 -11.12 7.21 10.72
C VAL A 70 -10.85 6.54 9.37
N ASN A 71 -11.84 5.90 8.75
CA ASN A 71 -11.70 5.29 7.42
C ASN A 71 -11.37 6.35 6.37
N ALA A 72 -12.06 7.51 6.36
CA ALA A 72 -11.75 8.61 5.45
C ALA A 72 -10.29 9.13 5.63
N ALA A 73 -9.79 9.16 6.85
CA ALA A 73 -8.39 9.51 7.12
C ALA A 73 -7.42 8.43 6.58
N VAL A 74 -7.75 7.14 6.76
CA VAL A 74 -6.95 6.01 6.25
C VAL A 74 -6.94 6.01 4.72
N GLU A 75 -8.07 6.20 4.07
CA GLU A 75 -8.18 6.29 2.60
C GLU A 75 -7.31 7.42 2.03
N ARG A 76 -7.23 8.56 2.72
CA ARG A 76 -6.44 9.71 2.28
C ARG A 76 -4.96 9.52 2.51
N TRP A 77 -4.55 9.03 3.65
CA TRP A 77 -3.19 9.10 4.14
C TRP A 77 -2.44 7.77 4.18
N ALA A 78 -3.12 6.63 4.17
CA ALA A 78 -2.49 5.31 4.24
C ALA A 78 -2.73 4.46 2.99
N LEU A 79 -3.95 4.41 2.51
CA LEU A 79 -4.34 3.53 1.40
C LEU A 79 -3.48 3.71 0.13
N PRO A 80 -3.13 4.95 -0.32
CA PRO A 80 -2.31 5.14 -1.52
C PRO A 80 -0.88 4.61 -1.41
N TYR A 81 -0.41 4.32 -0.21
CA TYR A 81 0.97 3.94 0.08
C TYR A 81 1.13 2.51 0.58
N THR A 82 0.03 1.78 0.77
CA THR A 82 0.08 0.40 1.21
C THR A 82 0.29 -0.56 0.03
N PRO A 83 1.10 -1.60 0.19
CA PRO A 83 1.22 -2.66 -0.82
C PRO A 83 -0.01 -3.60 -0.85
N TYR A 84 -0.87 -3.54 0.17
CA TYR A 84 -2.03 -4.43 0.35
C TYR A 84 -3.31 -3.65 0.60
N PRO A 85 -3.83 -2.90 -0.40
CA PRO A 85 -5.02 -2.07 -0.24
C PRO A 85 -6.30 -2.87 0.07
N ASP A 86 -6.36 -4.12 -0.36
CA ASP A 86 -7.44 -5.06 -0.04
C ASP A 86 -7.56 -5.34 1.46
N LEU A 87 -6.44 -5.54 2.16
CA LEU A 87 -6.43 -5.77 3.61
C LEU A 87 -6.82 -4.50 4.39
N VAL A 88 -6.42 -3.32 3.90
CA VAL A 88 -6.85 -2.06 4.51
C VAL A 88 -8.35 -1.88 4.37
N ARG A 89 -8.93 -2.10 3.19
CA ARG A 89 -10.38 -2.01 2.97
C ARG A 89 -11.16 -3.01 3.82
N LEU A 90 -10.69 -4.23 3.95
CA LEU A 90 -11.29 -5.23 4.82
C LEU A 90 -11.29 -4.78 6.29
N GLN A 91 -10.19 -4.15 6.75
CA GLN A 91 -10.13 -3.55 8.08
C GLN A 91 -11.16 -2.42 8.28
N GLU A 92 -11.33 -1.58 7.27
CA GLU A 92 -12.32 -0.49 7.27
C GLU A 92 -13.76 -1.03 7.34
N GLU A 93 -14.07 -2.07 6.58
CA GLU A 93 -15.36 -2.74 6.61
C GLU A 93 -15.67 -3.35 7.97
N LEU A 94 -14.70 -4.06 8.58
CA LEU A 94 -14.82 -4.62 9.92
C LEU A 94 -15.05 -3.54 10.97
N ARG A 95 -14.29 -2.45 10.91
CA ARG A 95 -14.46 -1.30 11.81
C ARG A 95 -15.86 -0.72 11.70
N THR A 96 -16.33 -0.49 10.49
CA THR A 96 -17.69 0.04 10.24
C THR A 96 -18.76 -0.91 10.75
N ASN A 97 -18.64 -2.21 10.46
CA ASN A 97 -19.60 -3.23 10.87
C ASN A 97 -19.71 -3.32 12.40
N TYR A 98 -18.59 -3.44 13.11
CA TYR A 98 -18.62 -3.52 14.58
C TYR A 98 -19.11 -2.22 15.22
N SER A 99 -18.74 -1.07 14.66
CA SER A 99 -19.21 0.22 15.14
C SER A 99 -20.74 0.38 15.00
N ALA A 100 -21.30 -0.06 13.88
CA ALA A 100 -22.75 -0.11 13.68
C ALA A 100 -23.44 -1.07 14.68
N GLN A 101 -22.83 -2.25 14.95
CA GLN A 101 -23.36 -3.20 15.93
C GLN A 101 -23.31 -2.66 17.36
N ILE A 102 -22.31 -1.86 17.70
CA ILE A 102 -22.23 -1.18 19.00
C ILE A 102 -23.35 -0.13 19.10
N ASP A 103 -23.50 0.73 18.09
CA ASP A 103 -24.46 1.83 18.10
C ASP A 103 -25.90 1.34 18.11
N ASN A 104 -26.21 0.21 17.49
CA ASN A 104 -27.53 -0.43 17.52
C ASN A 104 -27.78 -1.34 18.74
N GLY A 105 -26.77 -1.52 19.59
CA GLY A 105 -26.86 -2.33 20.81
C GLY A 105 -26.75 -3.85 20.60
N SER A 106 -26.39 -4.33 19.40
CA SER A 106 -26.22 -5.76 19.10
C SER A 106 -25.01 -6.37 19.83
N ILE A 107 -23.97 -5.55 20.05
CA ILE A 107 -22.80 -5.92 20.84
C ILE A 107 -22.42 -4.77 21.79
N THR A 108 -21.71 -5.11 22.89
CA THR A 108 -21.16 -4.08 23.77
C THR A 108 -19.90 -3.42 23.14
N PRO A 109 -19.55 -2.19 23.55
CA PRO A 109 -18.29 -1.57 23.12
C PRO A 109 -17.07 -2.47 23.35
N GLN A 110 -16.98 -3.11 24.52
CA GLN A 110 -15.89 -4.02 24.87
C GLN A 110 -15.83 -5.26 23.96
N THR A 111 -17.00 -5.78 23.57
CA THR A 111 -17.07 -6.88 22.60
C THR A 111 -16.57 -6.42 21.23
N GLY A 112 -16.94 -5.23 20.80
CA GLY A 112 -16.48 -4.64 19.53
C GLY A 112 -14.97 -4.43 19.51
N GLU A 113 -14.39 -3.89 20.59
CA GLU A 113 -12.94 -3.74 20.74
C GLU A 113 -12.21 -5.09 20.65
N THR A 114 -12.72 -6.12 21.32
CA THR A 114 -12.14 -7.47 21.30
C THR A 114 -12.20 -8.07 19.87
N LYS A 115 -13.34 -7.93 19.19
CA LYS A 115 -13.50 -8.39 17.81
C LYS A 115 -12.55 -7.64 16.85
N MET A 116 -12.43 -6.31 17.00
CA MET A 116 -11.54 -5.51 16.18
C MET A 116 -10.06 -5.87 16.42
N ALA A 117 -9.64 -6.05 17.67
CA ALA A 117 -8.30 -6.51 18.00
C ALA A 117 -7.96 -7.86 17.36
N LYS A 118 -8.93 -8.80 17.34
CA LYS A 118 -8.74 -10.10 16.67
C LYS A 118 -8.65 -9.95 15.16
N ALA A 119 -9.42 -9.06 14.56
CA ALA A 119 -9.33 -8.75 13.14
C ALA A 119 -7.96 -8.14 12.79
N ASP A 120 -7.47 -7.20 13.59
CA ASP A 120 -6.16 -6.57 13.40
C ASP A 120 -5.02 -7.60 13.47
N GLU A 121 -5.10 -8.57 14.39
CA GLU A 121 -4.14 -9.68 14.48
C GLU A 121 -4.12 -10.53 13.19
N LEU A 122 -5.29 -10.88 12.66
CA LEU A 122 -5.40 -11.67 11.42
C LEU A 122 -4.89 -10.89 10.21
N ILE A 123 -5.19 -9.59 10.11
CA ILE A 123 -4.70 -8.72 9.05
C ILE A 123 -3.17 -8.60 9.11
N ALA A 124 -2.61 -8.36 10.29
CA ALA A 124 -1.16 -8.30 10.49
C ALA A 124 -0.47 -9.63 10.12
N GLY A 125 -1.11 -10.75 10.46
CA GLY A 125 -0.68 -12.08 10.03
C GLY A 125 -0.69 -12.23 8.51
N ALA A 126 -1.78 -11.85 7.84
CA ALA A 126 -1.89 -11.92 6.38
C ALA A 126 -0.81 -11.07 5.67
N ILE A 127 -0.54 -9.86 6.17
CA ILE A 127 0.55 -9.01 5.69
C ILE A 127 1.90 -9.73 5.82
N THR A 128 2.17 -10.32 6.97
CA THR A 128 3.41 -11.05 7.24
C THR A 128 3.57 -12.24 6.30
N GLU A 129 2.52 -13.01 6.08
CA GLU A 129 2.53 -14.17 5.19
C GLU A 129 2.73 -13.76 3.72
N ARG A 130 2.08 -12.68 3.26
CA ARG A 130 2.27 -12.13 1.91
C ARG A 130 3.71 -11.64 1.70
N ASN A 131 4.27 -10.93 2.67
CA ASN A 131 5.66 -10.48 2.64
C ASN A 131 6.67 -11.65 2.59
N ALA A 132 6.31 -12.79 3.16
CA ALA A 132 7.11 -14.02 3.13
C ALA A 132 6.83 -14.91 1.88
N GLY A 133 5.99 -14.47 0.94
CA GLY A 133 5.62 -15.21 -0.26
C GLY A 133 4.68 -16.40 -0.01
N ARG A 134 4.04 -16.46 1.15
CA ARG A 134 3.11 -17.54 1.54
C ARG A 134 1.65 -17.11 1.34
N SER A 135 1.28 -16.80 0.09
CA SER A 135 -0.02 -16.24 -0.27
C SER A 135 -1.20 -17.12 0.16
N GLU A 136 -1.10 -18.45 0.04
CA GLU A 136 -2.17 -19.37 0.44
C GLU A 136 -2.51 -19.27 1.94
N VAL A 137 -1.50 -19.11 2.79
CA VAL A 137 -1.71 -18.93 4.24
C VAL A 137 -2.37 -17.59 4.52
N ALA A 138 -1.95 -16.54 3.81
CA ALA A 138 -2.57 -15.23 3.90
C ALA A 138 -4.04 -15.26 3.47
N ASP A 139 -4.36 -15.90 2.35
CA ASP A 139 -5.72 -16.01 1.82
C ASP A 139 -6.66 -16.77 2.77
N ASN A 140 -6.14 -17.79 3.47
CA ASN A 140 -6.89 -18.47 4.54
C ASN A 140 -7.22 -17.55 5.73
N GLN A 141 -6.35 -16.58 6.05
CA GLN A 141 -6.63 -15.59 7.11
C GLN A 141 -7.67 -14.56 6.63
N VAL A 142 -7.58 -14.11 5.38
CA VAL A 142 -8.58 -13.23 4.75
C VAL A 142 -9.96 -13.90 4.74
N ALA A 143 -10.07 -15.15 4.29
CA ALA A 143 -11.33 -15.89 4.26
C ALA A 143 -11.99 -16.01 5.66
N ARG A 144 -11.19 -16.12 6.72
CA ARG A 144 -11.71 -16.07 8.10
C ARG A 144 -12.30 -14.71 8.45
N LEU A 145 -11.65 -13.62 8.03
CA LEU A 145 -12.15 -12.26 8.26
C LEU A 145 -13.44 -12.00 7.50
N GLU A 146 -13.53 -12.42 6.24
CA GLU A 146 -14.76 -12.32 5.44
C GLU A 146 -15.91 -13.12 6.06
N THR A 147 -15.64 -14.30 6.60
CA THR A 147 -16.64 -15.09 7.34
C THR A 147 -17.15 -14.34 8.58
N ILE A 148 -16.28 -13.61 9.28
CA ILE A 148 -16.66 -12.80 10.44
C ILE A 148 -17.55 -11.62 10.06
N LEU A 149 -17.37 -11.04 8.87
CA LEU A 149 -18.22 -9.94 8.37
C LEU A 149 -19.65 -10.40 8.06
N GLN A 150 -19.83 -11.67 7.70
CA GLN A 150 -21.15 -12.23 7.31
C GLN A 150 -22.03 -12.61 8.50
N HIS A 151 -21.50 -12.59 9.72
CA HIS A 151 -22.17 -12.99 10.98
C HIS A 151 -22.12 -11.90 12.03
#